data_4d8bb40aa3a99b864578fbbb4cf6ae26
#
_entry.id   4d8bb40aa3a99b864578fbbb4cf6ae26
#
_cell.length_a   1.000
_cell.length_b   1.000
_cell.length_c   1.000
_cell.angle_alpha   90.00
_cell.angle_beta   90.00
_cell.angle_gamma   90.00
#
_symmetry.space_group_name_H-M   'P 1'
#
loop_
_entity.id
_entity.type
_entity.pdbx_description
1 polymer ?
#
loop_
_entity_poly.entity_id
_entity_poly.type
_entity_poly.pdbx_seq_one_letter_code
_entity_poly.pdbx_strand_id
1 'polypeptide(L)'
;MEGKDVGLIGLGVMGQNLALNFQNHGYSVAVYNRTEAKTKEFAGKHPEIAATYTLPDFVNTLSQPRRVFLMVTAGSAVDATISGLTNLLSRGDVVMDGGNSYFPDTERRSSELAKLGIHFLGVGVSGGEEGALKGPCIMVGGPKEGYDHVGEMLDRIAAQVDGACCQYLGPRGAGHYVKMIHNGIEYAIIQVIAEAYDLLTRAGRLSTRHVRSVFKEWNERELNSFLMEIAIQVLEKTDPETKRPLVSLILDRAKQKGTGKWTSQNAMDLGIPTPTIDAAVASRNLSALKDQRVKAAHITKARRKTASHSLPGNFTERLEGAVRASIVVSYAQGFHLMSAASENYQYGIPFTEVARIWKGGCIIRAKVLDSISRAFQANANLENFLLDPEFAATLTRLDKKWRDTVKCAKLAGVPIPAIDASLDYYDGYRSERLPANFIQALRDLFGAHGYERIDKPGQFHSDWLS
;
A
#
# COMPACT_ATOMS: atom_id res chain seq x y z
N MET A 1 13.18 33.26 -24.05
CA MET A 1 12.13 32.20 -24.00
C MET A 1 11.72 32.12 -22.53
N GLU A 2 10.42 32.14 -22.28
CA GLU A 2 9.93 31.87 -20.91
C GLU A 2 10.39 30.46 -20.48
N GLY A 3 10.84 30.34 -19.23
CA GLY A 3 11.27 29.07 -18.68
C GLY A 3 10.09 28.11 -18.53
N LYS A 4 10.36 26.80 -18.46
CA LYS A 4 9.34 25.76 -18.27
C LYS A 4 8.83 25.71 -16.82
N ASP A 5 7.58 25.40 -16.60
CA ASP A 5 6.94 25.39 -15.28
C ASP A 5 7.44 24.25 -14.40
N VAL A 6 7.69 23.08 -15.01
CA VAL A 6 8.13 21.87 -14.30
C VAL A 6 9.09 21.05 -15.16
N GLY A 7 10.08 20.49 -14.50
CA GLY A 7 11.02 19.53 -15.09
C GLY A 7 10.79 18.12 -14.56
N LEU A 8 10.77 17.12 -15.42
CA LEU A 8 10.63 15.72 -15.05
C LEU A 8 11.87 14.92 -15.44
N ILE A 9 12.46 14.23 -14.47
CA ILE A 9 13.63 13.35 -14.66
C ILE A 9 13.19 11.89 -14.52
N GLY A 10 13.41 11.11 -15.59
CA GLY A 10 13.13 9.69 -15.63
C GLY A 10 11.89 9.36 -16.47
N LEU A 11 12.12 8.85 -17.68
CA LEU A 11 11.12 8.52 -18.69
C LEU A 11 10.82 7.00 -18.72
N GLY A 12 10.57 6.41 -17.54
CA GLY A 12 9.85 5.14 -17.45
C GLY A 12 8.35 5.37 -17.72
N VAL A 13 7.55 4.30 -17.73
CA VAL A 13 6.09 4.38 -18.03
C VAL A 13 5.39 5.44 -17.16
N MET A 14 5.61 5.42 -15.85
CA MET A 14 5.01 6.40 -14.93
C MET A 14 5.48 7.83 -15.20
N GLY A 15 6.78 8.03 -15.50
CA GLY A 15 7.32 9.36 -15.75
C GLY A 15 6.81 9.96 -17.05
N GLN A 16 6.72 9.17 -18.13
CA GLN A 16 6.13 9.61 -19.39
C GLN A 16 4.67 10.05 -19.19
N ASN A 17 3.87 9.22 -18.52
CA ASN A 17 2.46 9.52 -18.27
C ASN A 17 2.27 10.75 -17.38
N LEU A 18 3.13 10.93 -16.36
CA LEU A 18 3.06 12.10 -15.50
C LEU A 18 3.46 13.38 -16.25
N ALA A 19 4.48 13.33 -17.13
CA ALA A 19 4.85 14.47 -17.98
C ALA A 19 3.69 14.89 -18.89
N LEU A 20 3.00 13.92 -19.48
CA LEU A 20 1.80 14.17 -20.30
C LEU A 20 0.64 14.70 -19.45
N ASN A 21 0.48 14.22 -18.23
CA ASN A 21 -0.55 14.72 -17.33
C ASN A 21 -0.33 16.19 -16.98
N PHE A 22 0.90 16.60 -16.61
CA PHE A 22 1.24 18.02 -16.41
C PHE A 22 0.90 18.85 -17.63
N GLN A 23 1.30 18.40 -18.82
CA GLN A 23 1.03 19.10 -20.07
C GLN A 23 -0.47 19.20 -20.37
N ASN A 24 -1.23 18.12 -20.20
CA ASN A 24 -2.68 18.11 -20.42
C ASN A 24 -3.43 19.09 -19.49
N HIS A 25 -2.82 19.47 -18.34
CA HIS A 25 -3.34 20.47 -17.41
C HIS A 25 -2.75 21.88 -17.63
N GLY A 26 -2.10 22.11 -18.77
CA GLY A 26 -1.65 23.42 -19.21
C GLY A 26 -0.27 23.86 -18.70
N TYR A 27 0.49 22.96 -18.07
CA TYR A 27 1.86 23.26 -17.66
C TYR A 27 2.86 23.00 -18.77
N SER A 28 3.82 23.90 -18.92
CA SER A 28 4.93 23.70 -19.83
C SER A 28 5.99 22.81 -19.18
N VAL A 29 6.36 21.71 -19.87
CA VAL A 29 7.19 20.63 -19.31
C VAL A 29 8.53 20.53 -19.98
N ALA A 30 9.61 20.38 -19.21
CA ALA A 30 10.92 19.92 -19.68
C ALA A 30 11.18 18.49 -19.19
N VAL A 31 11.79 17.67 -20.01
CA VAL A 31 12.11 16.28 -19.66
C VAL A 31 13.58 15.95 -19.86
N TYR A 32 14.10 15.14 -18.96
CA TYR A 32 15.43 14.56 -19.05
C TYR A 32 15.41 13.08 -18.66
N ASN A 33 16.18 12.28 -19.37
CA ASN A 33 16.43 10.89 -18.97
C ASN A 33 17.89 10.52 -19.21
N ARG A 34 18.50 9.83 -18.27
CA ARG A 34 19.92 9.40 -18.35
C ARG A 34 20.25 8.67 -19.67
N THR A 35 19.31 7.88 -20.18
CA THR A 35 19.44 7.25 -21.51
C THR A 35 18.83 8.19 -22.54
N GLU A 36 19.67 8.90 -23.29
CA GLU A 36 19.28 9.91 -24.29
C GLU A 36 18.28 9.39 -25.31
N ALA A 37 18.45 8.16 -25.78
CA ALA A 37 17.54 7.54 -26.73
C ALA A 37 16.06 7.54 -26.27
N LYS A 38 15.79 7.37 -24.95
CA LYS A 38 14.45 7.46 -24.40
C LYS A 38 13.88 8.87 -24.48
N THR A 39 14.72 9.88 -24.24
CA THR A 39 14.29 11.28 -24.37
C THR A 39 13.94 11.60 -25.83
N LYS A 40 14.79 11.18 -26.79
CA LYS A 40 14.55 11.35 -28.23
C LYS A 40 13.27 10.65 -28.68
N GLU A 41 13.05 9.40 -28.25
CA GLU A 41 11.85 8.65 -28.59
C GLU A 41 10.58 9.32 -28.06
N PHE A 42 10.61 9.76 -26.79
CA PHE A 42 9.48 10.43 -26.16
C PHE A 42 9.18 11.78 -26.81
N ALA A 43 10.20 12.63 -27.00
CA ALA A 43 10.03 13.94 -27.63
C ALA A 43 9.62 13.85 -29.11
N GLY A 44 10.06 12.82 -29.83
CA GLY A 44 9.61 12.58 -31.19
C GLY A 44 8.11 12.32 -31.31
N LYS A 45 7.48 11.83 -30.25
CA LYS A 45 6.01 11.61 -30.15
C LYS A 45 5.29 12.82 -29.55
N HIS A 46 5.99 13.67 -28.81
CA HIS A 46 5.44 14.80 -28.05
C HIS A 46 6.30 16.05 -28.24
N PRO A 47 6.27 16.67 -29.44
CA PRO A 47 7.17 17.79 -29.81
C PRO A 47 6.93 19.07 -28.99
N GLU A 48 5.80 19.16 -28.31
CA GLU A 48 5.42 20.26 -27.40
C GLU A 48 6.16 20.21 -26.06
N ILE A 49 6.70 19.06 -25.66
CA ILE A 49 7.50 18.89 -24.45
C ILE A 49 8.98 19.18 -24.73
N ALA A 50 9.58 20.05 -23.91
CA ALA A 50 10.98 20.40 -24.09
C ALA A 50 11.93 19.24 -23.74
N ALA A 51 12.57 18.65 -24.74
CA ALA A 51 13.57 17.62 -24.53
C ALA A 51 14.93 18.23 -24.20
N THR A 52 15.56 17.72 -23.17
CA THR A 52 16.94 18.10 -22.77
C THR A 52 17.80 16.85 -22.65
N TYR A 53 19.10 17.01 -22.94
CA TYR A 53 20.02 15.87 -23.04
C TYR A 53 21.14 15.92 -22.02
N THR A 54 21.28 17.05 -21.31
CA THR A 54 22.22 17.23 -20.19
C THR A 54 21.48 17.78 -18.98
N LEU A 55 21.96 17.51 -17.76
CA LEU A 55 21.38 18.12 -16.55
C LEU A 55 21.51 19.64 -16.51
N PRO A 56 22.66 20.26 -16.93
CA PRO A 56 22.73 21.72 -17.03
C PRO A 56 21.67 22.32 -17.97
N ASP A 57 21.47 21.78 -19.17
CA ASP A 57 20.45 22.25 -20.09
C ASP A 57 19.06 22.10 -19.51
N PHE A 58 18.80 20.96 -18.85
CA PHE A 58 17.53 20.70 -18.20
C PHE A 58 17.23 21.77 -17.13
N VAL A 59 18.14 22.01 -16.22
CA VAL A 59 17.96 22.97 -15.12
C VAL A 59 17.83 24.41 -15.67
N ASN A 60 18.61 24.77 -16.69
CA ASN A 60 18.57 26.09 -17.31
C ASN A 60 17.26 26.34 -18.10
N THR A 61 16.56 25.29 -18.49
CA THR A 61 15.25 25.39 -19.20
C THR A 61 14.11 25.74 -18.24
N LEU A 62 14.28 25.60 -16.91
CA LEU A 62 13.21 25.75 -15.93
C LEU A 62 13.12 27.20 -15.37
N SER A 63 11.89 27.64 -15.13
CA SER A 63 11.61 28.90 -14.42
C SER A 63 11.95 28.77 -12.93
N GLN A 64 12.46 29.88 -12.34
CA GLN A 64 12.70 29.95 -10.90
C GLN A 64 11.44 30.38 -10.12
N PRO A 65 11.20 29.85 -8.91
CA PRO A 65 11.90 28.72 -8.33
C PRO A 65 11.69 27.45 -9.15
N ARG A 66 12.76 26.72 -9.42
CA ARG A 66 12.71 25.52 -10.26
C ARG A 66 11.96 24.41 -9.57
N ARG A 67 11.11 23.68 -10.31
CA ARG A 67 10.33 22.55 -9.85
C ARG A 67 10.76 21.31 -10.58
N VAL A 68 11.50 20.44 -9.89
CA VAL A 68 12.07 19.21 -10.48
C VAL A 68 11.36 17.98 -9.92
N PHE A 69 10.73 17.18 -10.78
CA PHE A 69 10.05 15.95 -10.39
C PHE A 69 10.87 14.73 -10.80
N LEU A 70 11.25 13.89 -9.84
CA LEU A 70 12.05 12.69 -10.06
C LEU A 70 11.15 11.47 -10.16
N MET A 71 11.19 10.76 -11.28
CA MET A 71 10.51 9.48 -11.51
C MET A 71 11.53 8.38 -11.83
N VAL A 72 12.51 8.22 -10.94
CA VAL A 72 13.60 7.25 -11.06
C VAL A 72 13.43 6.09 -10.07
N THR A 73 14.21 5.03 -10.25
CA THR A 73 14.20 3.89 -9.31
C THR A 73 14.65 4.36 -7.92
N ALA A 74 13.90 3.98 -6.88
CA ALA A 74 14.23 4.29 -5.49
C ALA A 74 15.62 3.77 -5.08
N GLY A 75 16.21 4.42 -4.09
CA GLY A 75 17.54 4.10 -3.58
C GLY A 75 18.65 4.90 -4.27
N SER A 76 19.77 4.28 -4.60
CA SER A 76 20.97 4.93 -5.12
C SER A 76 20.77 5.73 -6.41
N ALA A 77 19.78 5.41 -7.23
CA ALA A 77 19.48 6.17 -8.43
C ALA A 77 18.92 7.57 -8.10
N VAL A 78 18.15 7.70 -7.02
CA VAL A 78 17.69 9.01 -6.52
C VAL A 78 18.89 9.80 -6.00
N ASP A 79 19.75 9.18 -5.19
CA ASP A 79 20.95 9.83 -4.65
C ASP A 79 21.88 10.34 -5.77
N ALA A 80 22.13 9.53 -6.80
CA ALA A 80 22.94 9.91 -7.95
C ALA A 80 22.30 11.09 -8.74
N THR A 81 20.99 11.10 -8.89
CA THR A 81 20.28 12.19 -9.57
C THR A 81 20.36 13.48 -8.77
N ILE A 82 20.14 13.43 -7.46
CA ILE A 82 20.28 14.58 -6.55
C ILE A 82 21.71 15.13 -6.61
N SER A 83 22.71 14.27 -6.51
CA SER A 83 24.13 14.68 -6.60
C SER A 83 24.44 15.42 -7.90
N GLY A 84 23.90 14.98 -9.03
CA GLY A 84 24.05 15.67 -10.32
C GLY A 84 23.34 17.02 -10.40
N LEU A 85 22.29 17.23 -9.60
CA LEU A 85 21.49 18.46 -9.57
C LEU A 85 22.02 19.49 -8.56
N THR A 86 22.67 19.06 -7.49
CA THR A 86 22.99 19.88 -6.31
C THR A 86 23.75 21.16 -6.65
N ASN A 87 24.70 21.12 -7.58
CA ASN A 87 25.47 22.28 -7.99
C ASN A 87 24.83 23.14 -9.10
N LEU A 88 23.68 22.72 -9.61
CA LEU A 88 22.94 23.38 -10.67
C LEU A 88 21.69 24.12 -10.13
N LEU A 89 21.18 23.66 -8.99
CA LEU A 89 20.01 24.25 -8.34
C LEU A 89 20.40 25.43 -7.45
N SER A 90 19.43 26.26 -7.19
CA SER A 90 19.56 27.49 -6.37
C SER A 90 18.70 27.37 -5.11
N ARG A 91 18.98 28.22 -4.13
CA ARG A 91 18.15 28.38 -2.94
C ARG A 91 16.69 28.67 -3.33
N GLY A 92 15.74 27.98 -2.72
CA GLY A 92 14.31 28.10 -3.00
C GLY A 92 13.81 27.15 -4.11
N ASP A 93 14.69 26.49 -4.84
CA ASP A 93 14.28 25.45 -5.82
C ASP A 93 13.68 24.24 -5.09
N VAL A 94 12.77 23.53 -5.76
CA VAL A 94 12.02 22.39 -5.21
C VAL A 94 12.37 21.11 -5.99
N VAL A 95 12.79 20.08 -5.28
CA VAL A 95 12.98 18.73 -5.80
C VAL A 95 11.92 17.80 -5.20
N MET A 96 11.12 17.16 -6.05
CA MET A 96 10.06 16.22 -5.70
C MET A 96 10.48 14.79 -6.06
N ASP A 97 10.64 13.91 -5.10
CA ASP A 97 10.88 12.48 -5.35
C ASP A 97 9.54 11.75 -5.44
N GLY A 98 9.11 11.43 -6.67
CA GLY A 98 7.86 10.69 -6.96
C GLY A 98 8.03 9.17 -7.00
N GLY A 99 9.22 8.65 -6.66
CA GLY A 99 9.47 7.23 -6.56
C GLY A 99 8.80 6.58 -5.33
N ASN A 100 8.89 5.25 -5.24
CA ASN A 100 8.53 4.54 -4.01
C ASN A 100 9.76 4.46 -3.09
N SER A 101 10.29 5.61 -2.68
CA SER A 101 11.47 5.69 -1.83
C SER A 101 11.17 5.27 -0.39
N TYR A 102 12.17 4.70 0.27
CA TYR A 102 12.09 4.38 1.69
C TYR A 102 12.12 5.68 2.51
N PHE A 103 11.18 5.86 3.41
CA PHE A 103 10.99 7.15 4.09
C PHE A 103 12.22 7.64 4.87
N PRO A 104 13.07 6.81 5.50
CA PRO A 104 14.30 7.28 6.14
C PRO A 104 15.31 7.87 5.14
N ASP A 105 15.39 7.31 3.91
CA ASP A 105 16.22 7.91 2.86
C ASP A 105 15.70 9.29 2.47
N THR A 106 14.38 9.46 2.44
CA THR A 106 13.71 10.74 2.17
C THR A 106 14.05 11.76 3.24
N GLU A 107 14.02 11.37 4.51
CA GLU A 107 14.40 12.25 5.62
C GLU A 107 15.86 12.69 5.55
N ARG A 108 16.76 11.76 5.27
CA ARG A 108 18.19 12.05 5.06
C ARG A 108 18.39 13.05 3.92
N ARG A 109 17.81 12.79 2.75
CA ARG A 109 17.89 13.66 1.56
C ARG A 109 17.31 15.05 1.84
N SER A 110 16.19 15.12 2.50
CA SER A 110 15.54 16.38 2.91
C SER A 110 16.46 17.20 3.82
N SER A 111 17.09 16.56 4.80
CA SER A 111 18.04 17.22 5.71
C SER A 111 19.32 17.69 4.98
N GLU A 112 19.84 16.91 4.04
CA GLU A 112 21.02 17.27 3.27
C GLU A 112 20.77 18.47 2.35
N LEU A 113 19.66 18.48 1.61
CA LEU A 113 19.30 19.56 0.68
C LEU A 113 18.86 20.84 1.39
N ALA A 114 18.25 20.73 2.57
CA ALA A 114 17.89 21.89 3.39
C ALA A 114 19.13 22.74 3.76
N LYS A 115 20.31 22.14 3.96
CA LYS A 115 21.57 22.87 4.22
C LYS A 115 21.99 23.77 3.05
N LEU A 116 21.51 23.45 1.85
CA LEU A 116 21.76 24.22 0.62
C LEU A 116 20.58 25.18 0.31
N GLY A 117 19.56 25.17 1.15
CA GLY A 117 18.34 25.95 0.95
C GLY A 117 17.44 25.43 -0.17
N ILE A 118 17.61 24.16 -0.57
CA ILE A 118 16.76 23.48 -1.56
C ILE A 118 15.68 22.70 -0.82
N HIS A 119 14.44 22.84 -1.26
CA HIS A 119 13.30 22.10 -0.69
C HIS A 119 13.22 20.70 -1.30
N PHE A 120 13.23 19.67 -0.47
CA PHE A 120 13.06 18.28 -0.92
C PHE A 120 11.74 17.72 -0.41
N LEU A 121 10.87 17.30 -1.33
CA LEU A 121 9.58 16.70 -1.03
C LEU A 121 9.57 15.21 -1.40
N GLY A 122 9.17 14.38 -0.45
CA GLY A 122 8.82 12.99 -0.73
C GLY A 122 7.38 12.90 -1.21
N VAL A 123 7.18 12.50 -2.45
CA VAL A 123 5.86 12.52 -3.12
C VAL A 123 5.44 11.11 -3.47
N GLY A 124 4.61 10.50 -2.63
CA GLY A 124 4.01 9.21 -2.93
C GLY A 124 2.97 9.33 -4.04
N VAL A 125 3.23 8.71 -5.18
CA VAL A 125 2.30 8.68 -6.32
C VAL A 125 1.66 7.31 -6.41
N SER A 126 0.33 7.26 -6.53
CA SER A 126 -0.45 6.02 -6.72
C SER A 126 -1.34 6.13 -7.96
N GLY A 127 -1.93 4.99 -8.39
CA GLY A 127 -2.85 4.93 -9.54
C GLY A 127 -2.32 4.12 -10.72
N GLY A 128 -1.09 3.64 -10.64
CA GLY A 128 -0.47 2.88 -11.74
C GLY A 128 -0.29 3.71 -13.01
N GLU A 129 -0.18 3.02 -14.14
CA GLU A 129 0.08 3.64 -15.44
C GLU A 129 -1.04 4.61 -15.86
N GLU A 130 -2.28 4.15 -15.77
CA GLU A 130 -3.44 4.95 -16.14
C GLU A 130 -3.67 6.14 -15.20
N GLY A 131 -3.51 5.91 -13.88
CA GLY A 131 -3.64 6.98 -12.90
C GLY A 131 -2.61 8.07 -13.08
N ALA A 132 -1.35 7.75 -13.39
CA ALA A 132 -0.32 8.74 -13.67
C ALA A 132 -0.68 9.68 -14.82
N LEU A 133 -1.41 9.18 -15.83
CA LEU A 133 -1.83 9.96 -17.00
C LEU A 133 -3.11 10.76 -16.74
N LYS A 134 -4.09 10.17 -16.06
CA LYS A 134 -5.45 10.70 -15.95
C LYS A 134 -5.78 11.38 -14.62
N GLY A 135 -4.96 11.18 -13.63
CA GLY A 135 -5.14 11.71 -12.27
C GLY A 135 -4.68 10.72 -11.20
N PRO A 136 -3.47 10.86 -10.69
CA PRO A 136 -2.97 10.03 -9.59
C PRO A 136 -3.51 10.50 -8.23
N CYS A 137 -3.43 9.62 -7.23
CA CYS A 137 -3.43 10.04 -5.83
C CYS A 137 -2.02 10.46 -5.44
N ILE A 138 -1.88 11.65 -4.84
CA ILE A 138 -0.60 12.27 -4.52
C ILE A 138 -0.49 12.54 -3.02
N MET A 139 0.52 11.92 -2.39
CA MET A 139 0.79 11.99 -0.96
C MET A 139 2.08 12.77 -0.73
N VAL A 140 2.00 14.03 -0.29
CA VAL A 140 3.15 14.93 -0.21
C VAL A 140 3.66 15.06 1.22
N GLY A 141 4.97 14.88 1.41
CA GLY A 141 5.66 15.17 2.67
C GLY A 141 6.94 15.97 2.42
N GLY A 142 7.34 16.77 3.41
CA GLY A 142 8.54 17.59 3.34
C GLY A 142 8.35 18.98 3.93
N PRO A 143 9.25 19.95 3.67
CA PRO A 143 9.09 21.32 4.15
C PRO A 143 7.83 21.96 3.54
N LYS A 144 7.00 22.57 4.42
CA LYS A 144 5.73 23.21 4.02
C LYS A 144 5.93 24.31 2.97
N GLU A 145 7.01 25.09 3.11
CA GLU A 145 7.39 26.13 2.15
C GLU A 145 7.62 25.56 0.74
N GLY A 146 8.29 24.40 0.64
CA GLY A 146 8.45 23.71 -0.64
C GLY A 146 7.13 23.24 -1.23
N TYR A 147 6.21 22.74 -0.40
CA TYR A 147 4.85 22.36 -0.84
C TYR A 147 4.07 23.57 -1.39
N ASP A 148 4.19 24.75 -0.75
CA ASP A 148 3.46 25.95 -1.17
C ASP A 148 3.83 26.39 -2.61
N HIS A 149 5.02 26.03 -3.11
CA HIS A 149 5.44 26.29 -4.49
C HIS A 149 4.85 25.29 -5.52
N VAL A 150 4.35 24.13 -5.10
CA VAL A 150 3.94 23.05 -6.02
C VAL A 150 2.53 22.53 -5.76
N GLY A 151 1.91 22.89 -4.64
CA GLY A 151 0.64 22.34 -4.19
C GLY A 151 -0.47 22.50 -5.21
N GLU A 152 -0.70 23.71 -5.73
CA GLU A 152 -1.72 23.97 -6.76
C GLU A 152 -1.50 23.14 -8.03
N MET A 153 -0.23 23.01 -8.45
CA MET A 153 0.12 22.21 -9.62
C MET A 153 -0.18 20.73 -9.40
N LEU A 154 0.15 20.20 -8.22
CA LEU A 154 -0.10 18.80 -7.85
C LEU A 154 -1.61 18.54 -7.69
N ASP A 155 -2.37 19.48 -7.14
CA ASP A 155 -3.83 19.39 -7.02
C ASP A 155 -4.51 19.32 -8.39
N ARG A 156 -4.04 20.09 -9.37
CA ARG A 156 -4.61 20.10 -10.72
C ARG A 156 -4.41 18.77 -11.46
N ILE A 157 -3.25 18.15 -11.31
CA ILE A 157 -2.94 16.87 -11.98
C ILE A 157 -3.45 15.64 -11.25
N ALA A 158 -3.93 15.78 -10.02
CA ALA A 158 -4.47 14.70 -9.21
C ALA A 158 -5.87 14.28 -9.66
N ALA A 159 -6.29 13.07 -9.30
CA ALA A 159 -7.69 12.65 -9.44
C ALA A 159 -8.61 13.60 -8.65
N GLN A 160 -9.82 13.81 -9.16
CA GLN A 160 -10.80 14.69 -8.55
C GLN A 160 -11.97 13.84 -8.01
N VAL A 161 -11.97 13.59 -6.69
CA VAL A 161 -13.04 12.90 -5.95
C VAL A 161 -13.19 13.57 -4.59
N ASP A 162 -14.30 14.24 -4.37
CA ASP A 162 -14.50 15.10 -3.17
C ASP A 162 -13.35 16.14 -3.02
N GLY A 163 -12.94 16.75 -4.14
CA GLY A 163 -11.76 17.60 -4.25
C GLY A 163 -10.55 16.84 -4.83
N ALA A 164 -9.41 17.53 -4.89
CA ALA A 164 -8.18 16.93 -5.40
C ALA A 164 -7.69 15.79 -4.51
N CYS A 165 -7.41 14.63 -5.11
CA CYS A 165 -6.77 13.50 -4.41
C CYS A 165 -5.27 13.73 -4.21
N CYS A 166 -4.91 14.92 -3.75
CA CYS A 166 -3.58 15.36 -3.37
C CYS A 166 -3.65 15.96 -1.98
N GLN A 167 -2.64 15.70 -1.13
CA GLN A 167 -2.62 16.28 0.21
C GLN A 167 -1.20 16.39 0.75
N TYR A 168 -0.93 17.50 1.44
CA TYR A 168 0.22 17.62 2.32
C TYR A 168 -0.02 16.80 3.59
N LEU A 169 0.84 15.85 3.87
CA LEU A 169 0.63 14.86 4.93
C LEU A 169 1.57 15.05 6.12
N GLY A 170 2.45 16.04 6.06
CA GLY A 170 3.34 16.36 7.16
C GLY A 170 4.78 16.60 6.73
N PRO A 171 5.66 16.93 7.67
CA PRO A 171 7.05 17.23 7.42
C PRO A 171 7.87 16.00 6.99
N ARG A 172 9.07 16.25 6.50
CA ARG A 172 10.11 15.25 6.22
C ARG A 172 9.62 14.09 5.33
N GLY A 173 9.71 12.83 5.84
CA GLY A 173 9.36 11.62 5.12
C GLY A 173 7.88 11.26 5.09
N ALA A 174 6.97 12.08 5.64
CA ALA A 174 5.55 11.77 5.84
C ALA A 174 4.83 11.26 4.57
N GLY A 175 5.06 11.88 3.41
CA GLY A 175 4.43 11.48 2.15
C GLY A 175 4.81 10.06 1.71
N HIS A 176 6.10 9.75 1.74
CA HIS A 176 6.59 8.40 1.43
C HIS A 176 6.22 7.38 2.50
N TYR A 177 6.11 7.81 3.76
CA TYR A 177 5.62 6.96 4.84
C TYR A 177 4.17 6.50 4.58
N VAL A 178 3.27 7.45 4.35
CA VAL A 178 1.88 7.13 4.03
C VAL A 178 1.77 6.27 2.76
N LYS A 179 2.61 6.55 1.74
CA LYS A 179 2.66 5.71 0.54
C LYS A 179 3.17 4.30 0.81
N MET A 180 4.12 4.12 1.72
CA MET A 180 4.60 2.80 2.15
C MET A 180 3.47 2.00 2.82
N ILE A 181 2.72 2.62 3.73
CA ILE A 181 1.58 1.98 4.40
C ILE A 181 0.46 1.65 3.39
N HIS A 182 0.14 2.59 2.49
CA HIS A 182 -0.77 2.32 1.36
C HIS A 182 -0.40 1.01 0.65
N ASN A 183 0.88 0.83 0.33
CA ASN A 183 1.33 -0.39 -0.35
C ASN A 183 1.27 -1.63 0.55
N GLY A 184 1.48 -1.49 1.86
CA GLY A 184 1.27 -2.59 2.82
C GLY A 184 -0.18 -3.08 2.84
N ILE A 185 -1.14 -2.15 2.91
CA ILE A 185 -2.58 -2.42 2.82
C ILE A 185 -2.92 -3.08 1.47
N GLU A 186 -2.37 -2.57 0.37
CA GLU A 186 -2.52 -3.15 -0.97
C GLU A 186 -2.09 -4.62 -1.00
N TYR A 187 -0.94 -4.95 -0.38
CA TYR A 187 -0.45 -6.34 -0.31
C TYR A 187 -1.46 -7.24 0.42
N ALA A 188 -1.98 -6.79 1.55
CA ALA A 188 -2.98 -7.52 2.32
C ALA A 188 -4.26 -7.76 1.50
N ILE A 189 -4.81 -6.72 0.87
CA ILE A 189 -6.06 -6.82 0.10
C ILE A 189 -5.88 -7.73 -1.12
N ILE A 190 -4.78 -7.61 -1.86
CA ILE A 190 -4.48 -8.50 -3.00
C ILE A 190 -4.38 -9.95 -2.53
N GLN A 191 -3.75 -10.20 -1.38
CA GLN A 191 -3.63 -11.55 -0.81
C GLN A 191 -5.02 -12.10 -0.43
N VAL A 192 -5.86 -11.32 0.24
CA VAL A 192 -7.24 -11.69 0.61
C VAL A 192 -8.08 -12.03 -0.64
N ILE A 193 -7.99 -11.24 -1.70
CA ILE A 193 -8.68 -11.51 -2.98
C ILE A 193 -8.15 -12.80 -3.63
N ALA A 194 -6.82 -13.02 -3.61
CA ALA A 194 -6.21 -14.22 -4.14
C ALA A 194 -6.61 -15.48 -3.34
N GLU A 195 -6.74 -15.39 -2.02
CA GLU A 195 -7.23 -16.46 -1.15
C GLU A 195 -8.70 -16.79 -1.44
N ALA A 196 -9.52 -15.77 -1.67
CA ALA A 196 -10.91 -15.96 -2.08
C ALA A 196 -11.00 -16.67 -3.44
N TYR A 197 -10.18 -16.25 -4.42
CA TYR A 197 -10.07 -16.95 -5.71
C TYR A 197 -9.67 -18.42 -5.54
N ASP A 198 -8.66 -18.71 -4.72
CA ASP A 198 -8.18 -20.08 -4.49
C ASP A 198 -9.23 -20.94 -3.79
N LEU A 199 -9.95 -20.40 -2.82
CA LEU A 199 -11.07 -21.09 -2.16
C LEU A 199 -12.21 -21.41 -3.14
N LEU A 200 -12.63 -20.46 -3.95
CA LEU A 200 -13.70 -20.65 -4.93
C LEU A 200 -13.32 -21.69 -5.99
N THR A 201 -12.07 -21.69 -6.44
CA THR A 201 -11.60 -22.62 -7.47
C THR A 201 -11.29 -24.02 -6.92
N ARG A 202 -10.55 -24.12 -5.80
CA ARG A 202 -10.09 -25.40 -5.25
C ARG A 202 -11.12 -26.10 -4.38
N ALA A 203 -11.73 -25.38 -3.46
CA ALA A 203 -12.76 -25.93 -2.56
C ALA A 203 -14.14 -25.88 -3.22
N GLY A 204 -14.51 -24.73 -3.81
CA GLY A 204 -15.78 -24.51 -4.48
C GLY A 204 -15.90 -25.18 -5.86
N ARG A 205 -14.78 -25.58 -6.46
CA ARG A 205 -14.70 -26.16 -7.81
C ARG A 205 -15.34 -25.28 -8.89
N LEU A 206 -15.39 -23.99 -8.66
CA LEU A 206 -15.94 -23.06 -9.62
C LEU A 206 -14.96 -22.84 -10.78
N SER A 207 -15.49 -22.73 -11.98
CA SER A 207 -14.69 -22.30 -13.12
C SER A 207 -14.31 -20.82 -12.96
N THR A 208 -13.23 -20.39 -13.62
CA THR A 208 -12.78 -18.99 -13.66
C THR A 208 -13.92 -18.05 -14.05
N ARG A 209 -14.78 -18.46 -14.99
CA ARG A 209 -15.96 -17.69 -15.42
C ARG A 209 -16.95 -17.48 -14.26
N HIS A 210 -17.23 -18.52 -13.49
CA HIS A 210 -18.14 -18.43 -12.34
C HIS A 210 -17.51 -17.60 -11.21
N VAL A 211 -16.22 -17.74 -10.93
CA VAL A 211 -15.53 -16.87 -9.95
C VAL A 211 -15.62 -15.40 -10.37
N ARG A 212 -15.43 -15.10 -11.67
CA ARG A 212 -15.63 -13.76 -12.21
C ARG A 212 -17.04 -13.23 -11.95
N SER A 213 -18.08 -14.06 -12.13
CA SER A 213 -19.47 -13.65 -11.85
C SER A 213 -19.68 -13.35 -10.36
N VAL A 214 -19.11 -14.15 -9.47
CA VAL A 214 -19.14 -13.91 -8.02
C VAL A 214 -18.45 -12.58 -7.67
N PHE A 215 -17.25 -12.33 -8.23
CA PHE A 215 -16.53 -11.08 -7.97
C PHE A 215 -17.25 -9.84 -8.52
N LYS A 216 -17.95 -9.96 -9.66
CA LYS A 216 -18.82 -8.90 -10.17
C LYS A 216 -19.95 -8.57 -9.20
N GLU A 217 -20.66 -9.58 -8.72
CA GLU A 217 -21.72 -9.41 -7.74
C GLU A 217 -21.22 -8.74 -6.46
N TRP A 218 -20.05 -9.14 -5.95
CA TRP A 218 -19.44 -8.53 -4.77
C TRP A 218 -19.04 -7.06 -5.01
N ASN A 219 -18.53 -6.75 -6.20
CA ASN A 219 -18.12 -5.39 -6.56
C ASN A 219 -19.31 -4.43 -6.74
N GLU A 220 -20.49 -4.93 -7.00
CA GLU A 220 -21.72 -4.13 -7.05
C GLU A 220 -22.24 -3.75 -5.65
N ARG A 221 -21.65 -4.30 -4.59
CA ARG A 221 -22.08 -4.13 -3.19
C ARG A 221 -20.97 -3.46 -2.36
N GLU A 222 -20.71 -4.02 -1.18
CA GLU A 222 -19.82 -3.46 -0.17
C GLU A 222 -18.32 -3.71 -0.45
N LEU A 223 -18.00 -4.60 -1.37
CA LEU A 223 -16.63 -4.88 -1.82
C LEU A 223 -16.23 -4.06 -3.05
N ASN A 224 -17.02 -3.04 -3.41
CA ASN A 224 -16.68 -2.12 -4.51
C ASN A 224 -15.31 -1.51 -4.29
N SER A 225 -14.38 -1.83 -5.20
CA SER A 225 -12.99 -1.38 -5.13
C SER A 225 -12.27 -1.55 -6.45
N PHE A 226 -11.24 -0.75 -6.68
CA PHE A 226 -10.38 -0.87 -7.85
C PHE A 226 -9.72 -2.25 -7.95
N LEU A 227 -9.24 -2.81 -6.82
CA LEU A 227 -8.63 -4.14 -6.82
C LEU A 227 -9.61 -5.24 -7.20
N MET A 228 -10.89 -5.11 -6.85
CA MET A 228 -11.93 -6.05 -7.30
C MET A 228 -12.23 -5.86 -8.78
N GLU A 229 -12.27 -4.62 -9.29
CA GLU A 229 -12.47 -4.32 -10.71
C GLU A 229 -11.38 -4.98 -11.58
N ILE A 230 -10.10 -4.79 -11.21
CA ILE A 230 -9.00 -5.41 -11.96
C ILE A 230 -8.94 -6.94 -11.79
N ALA A 231 -9.35 -7.48 -10.65
CA ALA A 231 -9.48 -8.92 -10.47
C ALA A 231 -10.51 -9.53 -11.44
N ILE A 232 -11.65 -8.85 -11.64
CA ILE A 232 -12.67 -9.23 -12.62
C ILE A 232 -12.09 -9.22 -14.05
N GLN A 233 -11.31 -8.18 -14.41
CA GLN A 233 -10.66 -8.06 -15.73
C GLN A 233 -9.61 -9.17 -15.95
N VAL A 234 -8.80 -9.46 -14.93
CA VAL A 234 -7.82 -10.56 -14.98
C VAL A 234 -8.51 -11.91 -15.24
N LEU A 235 -9.65 -12.16 -14.59
CA LEU A 235 -10.40 -13.40 -14.77
C LEU A 235 -11.12 -13.51 -16.13
N GLU A 236 -11.30 -12.39 -16.83
CA GLU A 236 -11.86 -12.35 -18.17
C GLU A 236 -10.86 -12.73 -19.26
N LYS A 237 -9.58 -12.42 -19.04
CA LYS A 237 -8.55 -12.57 -20.04
C LYS A 237 -8.29 -14.02 -20.39
N THR A 238 -8.41 -14.32 -21.68
CA THR A 238 -8.13 -15.64 -22.28
C THR A 238 -6.80 -15.58 -23.05
N ASP A 239 -6.01 -16.61 -22.93
CA ASP A 239 -4.81 -16.77 -23.74
C ASP A 239 -5.17 -17.00 -25.21
N PRO A 240 -4.58 -16.24 -26.14
CA PRO A 240 -4.96 -16.34 -27.56
C PRO A 240 -4.57 -17.66 -28.22
N GLU A 241 -3.53 -18.34 -27.71
CA GLU A 241 -3.01 -19.60 -28.27
C GLU A 241 -3.79 -20.80 -27.73
N THR A 242 -3.86 -20.96 -26.42
CA THR A 242 -4.44 -22.14 -25.77
C THR A 242 -5.94 -22.06 -25.53
N LYS A 243 -6.53 -20.86 -25.69
CA LYS A 243 -7.94 -20.55 -25.37
C LYS A 243 -8.32 -20.80 -23.90
N ARG A 244 -7.35 -20.99 -23.03
CA ARG A 244 -7.54 -21.16 -21.60
C ARG A 244 -7.56 -19.80 -20.89
N PRO A 245 -8.19 -19.70 -19.70
CA PRO A 245 -8.05 -18.48 -18.86
C PRO A 245 -6.56 -18.19 -18.62
N LEU A 246 -6.10 -16.97 -18.98
CA LEU A 246 -4.68 -16.62 -18.90
C LEU A 246 -4.13 -16.77 -17.47
N VAL A 247 -4.92 -16.45 -16.45
CA VAL A 247 -4.54 -16.60 -15.04
C VAL A 247 -4.12 -18.02 -14.68
N SER A 248 -4.68 -19.05 -15.36
CA SER A 248 -4.33 -20.47 -15.13
C SER A 248 -2.97 -20.89 -15.70
N LEU A 249 -2.36 -20.04 -16.53
CA LEU A 249 -1.07 -20.26 -17.18
C LEU A 249 0.06 -19.46 -16.53
N ILE A 250 -0.28 -18.52 -15.65
CA ILE A 250 0.71 -17.68 -14.96
C ILE A 250 1.42 -18.52 -13.88
N LEU A 251 2.75 -18.42 -13.84
CA LEU A 251 3.55 -19.08 -12.80
C LEU A 251 3.24 -18.42 -11.43
N ASP A 252 2.98 -19.26 -10.43
CA ASP A 252 2.63 -18.88 -9.07
C ASP A 252 3.84 -18.37 -8.25
N ARG A 253 4.53 -17.35 -8.78
CA ARG A 253 5.59 -16.57 -8.13
C ARG A 253 5.21 -15.09 -8.13
N ALA A 254 4.92 -14.53 -6.95
CA ALA A 254 4.60 -13.11 -6.82
C ALA A 254 5.85 -12.32 -6.41
N LYS A 255 6.33 -11.44 -7.30
CA LYS A 255 7.46 -10.54 -7.02
C LYS A 255 7.04 -9.41 -6.10
N GLN A 256 8.01 -8.78 -5.40
CA GLN A 256 7.80 -7.59 -4.58
C GLN A 256 8.94 -6.59 -4.79
N LYS A 257 8.63 -5.29 -4.58
CA LYS A 257 9.60 -4.19 -4.71
C LYS A 257 10.07 -3.63 -3.35
N GLY A 258 9.70 -4.26 -2.24
CA GLY A 258 10.18 -3.93 -0.89
C GLY A 258 9.20 -3.13 -0.01
N THR A 259 8.26 -2.39 -0.56
CA THR A 259 7.36 -1.51 0.23
C THR A 259 6.53 -2.25 1.28
N GLY A 260 5.96 -3.42 0.95
CA GLY A 260 5.24 -4.25 1.93
C GLY A 260 6.17 -4.77 3.04
N LYS A 261 7.38 -5.19 2.68
CA LYS A 261 8.41 -5.59 3.66
C LYS A 261 8.75 -4.43 4.61
N TRP A 262 8.93 -3.21 4.09
CA TRP A 262 9.23 -2.04 4.93
C TRP A 262 8.07 -1.70 5.88
N THR A 263 6.81 -1.89 5.43
CA THR A 263 5.63 -1.75 6.30
C THR A 263 5.71 -2.69 7.49
N SER A 264 5.92 -4.00 7.25
CA SER A 264 6.06 -5.00 8.31
C SER A 264 7.26 -4.71 9.23
N GLN A 265 8.41 -4.33 8.68
CA GLN A 265 9.59 -3.98 9.48
C GLN A 265 9.31 -2.81 10.40
N ASN A 266 8.75 -1.72 9.88
CA ASN A 266 8.46 -0.55 10.69
C ASN A 266 7.32 -0.81 11.71
N ALA A 267 6.36 -1.67 11.38
CA ALA A 267 5.34 -2.12 12.35
C ALA A 267 5.98 -2.83 13.55
N MET A 268 6.96 -3.69 13.31
CA MET A 268 7.72 -4.36 14.36
C MET A 268 8.58 -3.37 15.17
N ASP A 269 9.23 -2.39 14.51
CA ASP A 269 10.02 -1.35 15.17
C ASP A 269 9.17 -0.48 16.11
N LEU A 270 7.92 -0.20 15.73
CA LEU A 270 6.97 0.60 16.51
C LEU A 270 6.10 -0.24 17.49
N GLY A 271 6.24 -1.57 17.48
CA GLY A 271 5.45 -2.46 18.32
C GLY A 271 3.97 -2.54 17.93
N ILE A 272 3.62 -2.22 16.69
CA ILE A 272 2.23 -2.23 16.20
C ILE A 272 1.97 -3.53 15.43
N PRO A 273 0.96 -4.32 15.85
CA PRO A 273 0.67 -5.59 15.18
C PRO A 273 -0.02 -5.36 13.82
N THR A 274 0.58 -5.91 12.76
CA THR A 274 0.03 -5.88 11.38
C THR A 274 -0.06 -7.28 10.76
N PRO A 275 -0.60 -8.30 11.45
CA PRO A 275 -0.46 -9.69 11.04
C PRO A 275 -1.09 -10.01 9.68
N THR A 276 -2.11 -9.28 9.22
CA THR A 276 -2.68 -9.48 7.88
C THR A 276 -1.71 -9.04 6.79
N ILE A 277 -1.05 -7.89 6.98
CA ILE A 277 -0.02 -7.37 6.07
C ILE A 277 1.19 -8.31 6.08
N ASP A 278 1.61 -8.74 7.26
CA ASP A 278 2.75 -9.64 7.46
C ASP A 278 2.51 -11.00 6.79
N ALA A 279 1.31 -11.55 6.92
CA ALA A 279 0.90 -12.78 6.25
C ALA A 279 0.96 -12.66 4.72
N ALA A 280 0.56 -11.50 4.17
CA ALA A 280 0.66 -11.25 2.73
C ALA A 280 2.13 -11.16 2.26
N VAL A 281 3.00 -10.50 3.01
CA VAL A 281 4.45 -10.45 2.73
C VAL A 281 5.06 -11.85 2.82
N ALA A 282 4.76 -12.60 3.86
CA ALA A 282 5.23 -13.98 4.04
C ALA A 282 4.75 -14.90 2.91
N SER A 283 3.50 -14.74 2.45
CA SER A 283 2.95 -15.51 1.33
C SER A 283 3.70 -15.24 0.02
N ARG A 284 4.08 -13.99 -0.26
CA ARG A 284 4.92 -13.66 -1.42
C ARG A 284 6.31 -14.29 -1.32
N ASN A 285 6.92 -14.26 -0.14
CA ASN A 285 8.22 -14.92 0.11
C ASN A 285 8.11 -16.44 -0.11
N LEU A 286 7.05 -17.06 0.43
CA LEU A 286 6.79 -18.49 0.22
C LEU A 286 6.55 -18.82 -1.26
N SER A 287 5.88 -17.92 -2.01
CA SER A 287 5.64 -18.12 -3.44
C SER A 287 6.94 -18.20 -4.25
N ALA A 288 7.98 -17.48 -3.83
CA ALA A 288 9.29 -17.49 -4.47
C ALA A 288 10.02 -18.86 -4.36
N LEU A 289 9.69 -19.66 -3.34
CA LEU A 289 10.29 -20.99 -3.08
C LEU A 289 9.64 -22.10 -3.93
N LYS A 290 9.32 -21.81 -5.20
CA LYS A 290 8.53 -22.72 -6.07
C LYS A 290 9.07 -24.14 -6.12
N ASP A 291 10.36 -24.29 -6.35
CA ASP A 291 10.99 -25.61 -6.53
C ASP A 291 10.97 -26.42 -5.23
N GLN A 292 11.16 -25.77 -4.07
CA GLN A 292 11.05 -26.40 -2.76
C GLN A 292 9.60 -26.82 -2.49
N ARG A 293 8.60 -25.97 -2.81
CA ARG A 293 7.18 -26.30 -2.65
C ARG A 293 6.77 -27.51 -3.50
N VAL A 294 7.28 -27.58 -4.73
CA VAL A 294 7.03 -28.73 -5.60
C VAL A 294 7.63 -30.01 -5.01
N LYS A 295 8.90 -29.99 -4.57
CA LYS A 295 9.54 -31.12 -3.90
C LYS A 295 8.77 -31.55 -2.65
N ALA A 296 8.40 -30.59 -1.79
CA ALA A 296 7.63 -30.88 -0.58
C ALA A 296 6.28 -31.54 -0.89
N ALA A 297 5.57 -31.05 -1.90
CA ALA A 297 4.29 -31.63 -2.32
C ALA A 297 4.43 -33.10 -2.79
N HIS A 298 5.53 -33.42 -3.48
CA HIS A 298 5.81 -34.82 -3.90
C HIS A 298 6.21 -35.70 -2.72
N ILE A 299 7.10 -35.24 -1.84
CA ILE A 299 7.59 -36.05 -0.69
C ILE A 299 6.46 -36.31 0.31
N THR A 300 5.68 -35.29 0.64
CA THR A 300 4.60 -35.44 1.62
C THR A 300 3.37 -36.13 1.04
N LYS A 301 3.40 -36.51 -0.26
CA LYS A 301 2.24 -37.01 -0.98
C LYS A 301 1.01 -36.17 -0.68
N ALA A 302 1.23 -34.85 -0.67
CA ALA A 302 0.18 -33.88 -0.36
C ALA A 302 -1.01 -34.22 -1.25
N ARG A 303 -1.88 -35.09 -0.75
CA ARG A 303 -3.14 -35.36 -1.42
C ARG A 303 -3.83 -34.02 -1.52
N ARG A 304 -4.07 -33.57 -2.75
CA ARG A 304 -5.16 -32.64 -2.96
C ARG A 304 -6.39 -33.36 -2.39
N LYS A 305 -6.66 -33.17 -1.10
CA LYS A 305 -7.92 -33.58 -0.53
C LYS A 305 -8.96 -32.78 -1.30
N THR A 306 -9.46 -33.37 -2.37
CA THR A 306 -10.75 -32.96 -2.88
C THR A 306 -11.66 -33.18 -1.70
N ALA A 307 -12.04 -32.08 -1.04
CA ALA A 307 -12.91 -32.16 0.11
C ALA A 307 -14.13 -32.99 -0.31
N SER A 308 -14.32 -34.13 0.34
CA SER A 308 -15.56 -34.91 0.25
C SER A 308 -16.72 -34.14 0.91
N HIS A 309 -16.42 -32.97 1.48
CA HIS A 309 -17.41 -32.09 2.08
C HIS A 309 -17.87 -31.10 0.99
N SER A 310 -19.10 -31.28 0.55
CA SER A 310 -19.79 -30.26 -0.24
C SER A 310 -19.78 -28.96 0.55
N LEU A 311 -19.30 -27.88 -0.08
CA LEU A 311 -19.39 -26.56 0.54
C LEU A 311 -20.87 -26.23 0.78
N PRO A 312 -21.21 -25.51 1.87
CA PRO A 312 -22.57 -25.06 2.11
C PRO A 312 -23.11 -24.29 0.91
N GLY A 313 -24.39 -24.42 0.59
CA GLY A 313 -25.01 -23.72 -0.54
C GLY A 313 -24.85 -22.18 -0.53
N ASN A 314 -24.62 -21.59 0.64
CA ASN A 314 -24.35 -20.16 0.83
C ASN A 314 -22.87 -19.84 1.04
N PHE A 315 -21.95 -20.69 0.56
CA PHE A 315 -20.50 -20.51 0.78
C PHE A 315 -19.98 -19.20 0.20
N THR A 316 -20.44 -18.79 -0.99
CA THR A 316 -20.03 -17.53 -1.63
C THR A 316 -20.41 -16.32 -0.79
N GLU A 317 -21.57 -16.32 -0.15
CA GLU A 317 -22.00 -15.26 0.76
C GLU A 317 -21.18 -15.23 2.07
N ARG A 318 -20.82 -16.42 2.60
CA ARG A 318 -19.92 -16.49 3.78
C ARG A 318 -18.54 -15.96 3.45
N LEU A 319 -17.99 -16.35 2.31
CA LEU A 319 -16.70 -15.89 1.84
C LEU A 319 -16.69 -14.39 1.57
N GLU A 320 -17.76 -13.83 0.98
CA GLU A 320 -17.92 -12.37 0.84
C GLU A 320 -17.79 -11.66 2.19
N GLY A 321 -18.47 -12.18 3.22
CA GLY A 321 -18.38 -11.64 4.57
C GLY A 321 -16.98 -11.70 5.15
N ALA A 322 -16.24 -12.81 4.94
CA ALA A 322 -14.88 -12.98 5.39
C ALA A 322 -13.91 -12.02 4.67
N VAL A 323 -14.03 -11.90 3.35
CA VAL A 323 -13.23 -10.97 2.54
C VAL A 323 -13.46 -9.54 2.99
N ARG A 324 -14.73 -9.13 3.18
CA ARG A 324 -15.07 -7.78 3.66
C ARG A 324 -14.46 -7.50 5.03
N ALA A 325 -14.60 -8.42 5.99
CA ALA A 325 -14.02 -8.26 7.33
C ALA A 325 -12.48 -8.16 7.27
N SER A 326 -11.83 -9.01 6.49
CA SER A 326 -10.37 -9.01 6.34
C SER A 326 -9.85 -7.73 5.67
N ILE A 327 -10.56 -7.17 4.70
CA ILE A 327 -10.23 -5.89 4.07
C ILE A 327 -10.36 -4.75 5.10
N VAL A 328 -11.45 -4.70 5.88
CA VAL A 328 -11.61 -3.71 6.96
C VAL A 328 -10.44 -3.78 7.94
N VAL A 329 -10.06 -4.98 8.38
CA VAL A 329 -8.93 -5.19 9.30
C VAL A 329 -7.60 -4.79 8.66
N SER A 330 -7.41 -5.02 7.35
CA SER A 330 -6.19 -4.60 6.65
C SER A 330 -6.00 -3.08 6.68
N TYR A 331 -7.08 -2.31 6.44
CA TYR A 331 -7.06 -0.86 6.60
C TYR A 331 -6.84 -0.46 8.06
N ALA A 332 -7.50 -1.13 9.01
CA ALA A 332 -7.36 -0.83 10.44
C ALA A 332 -5.92 -0.97 10.92
N GLN A 333 -5.23 -2.04 10.54
CA GLN A 333 -3.81 -2.24 10.83
C GLN A 333 -2.94 -1.13 10.22
N GLY A 334 -3.19 -0.75 8.97
CA GLY A 334 -2.44 0.32 8.31
C GLY A 334 -2.66 1.68 8.95
N PHE A 335 -3.90 2.06 9.27
CA PHE A 335 -4.21 3.33 9.94
C PHE A 335 -3.67 3.37 11.37
N HIS A 336 -3.75 2.28 12.12
CA HIS A 336 -3.16 2.18 13.46
C HIS A 336 -1.62 2.35 13.40
N LEU A 337 -0.96 1.72 12.44
CA LEU A 337 0.48 1.92 12.25
C LEU A 337 0.81 3.37 11.85
N MET A 338 0.01 4.01 10.99
CA MET A 338 0.20 5.43 10.67
C MET A 338 -0.02 6.33 11.88
N SER A 339 -0.96 6.01 12.77
CA SER A 339 -1.21 6.76 14.00
C SER A 339 0.02 6.71 14.92
N ALA A 340 0.53 5.53 15.21
CA ALA A 340 1.73 5.34 16.03
C ALA A 340 2.96 6.04 15.42
N ALA A 341 3.12 5.95 14.11
CA ALA A 341 4.21 6.63 13.41
C ALA A 341 4.05 8.16 13.40
N SER A 342 2.82 8.64 13.25
CA SER A 342 2.53 10.08 13.29
C SER A 342 2.93 10.70 14.62
N GLU A 343 2.69 9.97 15.71
CA GLU A 343 3.13 10.37 17.05
C GLU A 343 4.66 10.23 17.20
N ASN A 344 5.21 9.05 16.92
CA ASN A 344 6.63 8.75 17.14
C ASN A 344 7.56 9.63 16.28
N TYR A 345 7.20 9.85 15.02
CA TYR A 345 7.97 10.67 14.08
C TYR A 345 7.49 12.12 14.01
N GLN A 346 6.46 12.51 14.76
CA GLN A 346 5.89 13.88 14.78
C GLN A 346 5.51 14.36 13.38
N TYR A 347 4.80 13.53 12.62
CA TYR A 347 4.36 13.87 11.27
C TYR A 347 3.09 14.70 11.24
N GLY A 348 2.18 14.52 12.21
CA GLY A 348 0.89 15.22 12.23
C GLY A 348 -0.02 14.81 11.06
N ILE A 349 -0.06 13.52 10.73
CA ILE A 349 -0.79 12.98 9.57
C ILE A 349 -2.30 13.22 9.75
N PRO A 350 -2.98 13.89 8.80
CA PRO A 350 -4.42 14.11 8.84
C PRO A 350 -5.18 12.88 8.30
N PHE A 351 -5.60 11.95 9.17
CA PHE A 351 -6.18 10.65 8.76
C PHE A 351 -7.46 10.78 7.95
N THR A 352 -8.31 11.77 8.25
CA THR A 352 -9.51 12.08 7.44
C THR A 352 -9.13 12.37 6.00
N GLU A 353 -8.08 13.18 5.80
CA GLU A 353 -7.59 13.54 4.49
C GLU A 353 -6.90 12.35 3.78
N VAL A 354 -6.16 11.52 4.52
CA VAL A 354 -5.61 10.27 3.96
C VAL A 354 -6.73 9.40 3.40
N ALA A 355 -7.80 9.18 4.17
CA ALA A 355 -8.95 8.40 3.70
C ALA A 355 -9.62 9.06 2.48
N ARG A 356 -9.74 10.40 2.46
CA ARG A 356 -10.32 11.17 1.35
C ARG A 356 -9.51 11.01 0.06
N ILE A 357 -8.19 11.27 0.10
CA ILE A 357 -7.35 11.21 -1.11
C ILE A 357 -7.21 9.81 -1.67
N TRP A 358 -7.39 8.77 -0.87
CA TRP A 358 -7.35 7.38 -1.35
C TRP A 358 -8.63 6.95 -2.09
N LYS A 359 -9.67 7.77 -2.15
CA LYS A 359 -10.91 7.49 -2.90
C LYS A 359 -10.75 7.60 -4.42
N GLY A 360 -9.73 8.31 -4.92
CA GLY A 360 -9.47 8.50 -6.35
C GLY A 360 -8.01 8.34 -6.72
N GLY A 361 -7.74 7.94 -7.97
CA GLY A 361 -6.38 7.83 -8.51
C GLY A 361 -5.45 6.89 -7.72
N CYS A 362 -5.98 5.88 -7.05
CA CYS A 362 -5.26 5.06 -6.10
C CYS A 362 -5.60 3.58 -6.30
N ILE A 363 -4.61 2.71 -6.13
CA ILE A 363 -4.78 1.25 -6.29
C ILE A 363 -5.71 0.67 -5.23
N ILE A 364 -5.75 1.24 -4.03
CA ILE A 364 -6.60 0.77 -2.92
C ILE A 364 -7.91 1.58 -2.79
N ARG A 365 -8.34 2.33 -3.81
CA ARG A 365 -9.64 3.00 -3.75
C ARG A 365 -10.76 1.97 -3.54
N ALA A 366 -11.63 2.24 -2.57
CA ALA A 366 -12.71 1.34 -2.17
C ALA A 366 -13.80 2.09 -1.42
N LYS A 367 -15.04 1.57 -1.48
CA LYS A 367 -16.20 2.11 -0.78
C LYS A 367 -15.98 2.27 0.74
N VAL A 368 -15.21 1.39 1.36
CA VAL A 368 -14.93 1.43 2.81
C VAL A 368 -14.24 2.71 3.25
N LEU A 369 -13.53 3.41 2.36
CA LEU A 369 -12.85 4.67 2.67
C LEU A 369 -13.81 5.79 3.08
N ASP A 370 -15.06 5.76 2.61
CA ASP A 370 -16.10 6.70 3.06
C ASP A 370 -16.41 6.52 4.55
N SER A 371 -16.55 5.29 5.00
CA SER A 371 -16.78 4.99 6.43
C SER A 371 -15.55 5.32 7.28
N ILE A 372 -14.33 5.03 6.78
CA ILE A 372 -13.09 5.39 7.48
C ILE A 372 -12.97 6.91 7.63
N SER A 373 -13.26 7.68 6.57
CA SER A 373 -13.25 9.14 6.62
C SER A 373 -14.24 9.67 7.65
N ARG A 374 -15.48 9.13 7.69
CA ARG A 374 -16.50 9.52 8.70
C ARG A 374 -16.06 9.20 10.12
N ALA A 375 -15.44 8.04 10.36
CA ALA A 375 -14.96 7.66 11.69
C ALA A 375 -13.93 8.66 12.22
N PHE A 376 -12.95 9.07 11.41
CA PHE A 376 -11.96 10.09 11.79
C PHE A 376 -12.51 11.51 11.83
N GLN A 377 -13.55 11.82 11.06
CA GLN A 377 -14.29 13.10 11.21
C GLN A 377 -15.03 13.17 12.54
N ALA A 378 -15.64 12.06 12.98
CA ALA A 378 -16.33 11.98 14.26
C ALA A 378 -15.37 12.00 15.46
N ASN A 379 -14.20 11.38 15.34
CA ASN A 379 -13.17 11.37 16.36
C ASN A 379 -11.76 11.35 15.73
N ALA A 380 -11.14 12.53 15.64
CA ALA A 380 -9.81 12.68 15.06
C ALA A 380 -8.69 11.94 15.84
N ASN A 381 -8.93 11.66 17.14
CA ASN A 381 -7.99 10.98 18.03
C ASN A 381 -8.28 9.47 18.17
N LEU A 382 -9.00 8.89 17.22
CA LEU A 382 -9.34 7.48 17.23
C LEU A 382 -8.07 6.64 17.01
N GLU A 383 -7.62 5.93 18.02
CA GLU A 383 -6.40 5.10 17.99
C GLU A 383 -6.50 4.01 16.91
N ASN A 384 -7.68 3.42 16.78
CA ASN A 384 -7.99 2.42 15.77
C ASN A 384 -9.47 2.52 15.41
N PHE A 385 -9.79 2.65 14.13
CA PHE A 385 -11.19 2.81 13.72
C PHE A 385 -12.04 1.54 13.93
N LEU A 386 -11.47 0.41 14.32
CA LEU A 386 -12.26 -0.74 14.81
C LEU A 386 -13.03 -0.42 16.11
N LEU A 387 -12.63 0.63 16.82
CA LEU A 387 -13.35 1.15 18.00
C LEU A 387 -14.56 2.04 17.62
N ASP A 388 -14.69 2.40 16.36
CA ASP A 388 -15.86 3.13 15.87
C ASP A 388 -17.11 2.22 15.87
N PRO A 389 -18.27 2.71 16.35
CA PRO A 389 -19.48 1.91 16.46
C PRO A 389 -20.00 1.29 15.16
N GLU A 390 -19.86 1.98 14.00
CA GLU A 390 -20.27 1.47 12.69
C GLU A 390 -19.41 0.25 12.29
N PHE A 391 -18.09 0.35 12.48
CA PHE A 391 -17.18 -0.75 12.20
C PHE A 391 -17.36 -1.92 13.17
N ALA A 392 -17.51 -1.66 14.47
CA ALA A 392 -17.75 -2.68 15.48
C ALA A 392 -19.05 -3.48 15.17
N ALA A 393 -20.13 -2.79 14.84
CA ALA A 393 -21.40 -3.43 14.46
C ALA A 393 -21.25 -4.23 13.14
N THR A 394 -20.51 -3.70 12.17
CA THR A 394 -20.27 -4.38 10.89
C THR A 394 -19.50 -5.68 11.09
N LEU A 395 -18.38 -5.65 11.82
CA LEU A 395 -17.57 -6.85 12.06
C LEU A 395 -18.34 -7.89 12.91
N THR A 396 -19.13 -7.45 13.89
CA THR A 396 -19.99 -8.34 14.67
C THR A 396 -20.99 -9.09 13.78
N ARG A 397 -21.61 -8.43 12.80
CA ARG A 397 -22.51 -9.09 11.82
C ARG A 397 -21.79 -10.10 10.94
N LEU A 398 -20.52 -9.83 10.61
CA LEU A 398 -19.71 -10.66 9.72
C LEU A 398 -19.03 -11.82 10.45
N ASP A 399 -18.89 -11.79 11.76
CA ASP A 399 -18.09 -12.72 12.57
C ASP A 399 -18.40 -14.18 12.27
N LYS A 400 -19.68 -14.57 12.28
CA LYS A 400 -20.07 -15.97 11.99
C LYS A 400 -19.67 -16.40 10.57
N LYS A 401 -19.92 -15.55 9.56
CA LYS A 401 -19.57 -15.84 8.17
C LYS A 401 -18.06 -16.02 8.01
N TRP A 402 -17.30 -15.19 8.70
CA TRP A 402 -15.83 -15.21 8.69
C TRP A 402 -15.29 -16.50 9.29
N ARG A 403 -15.72 -16.87 10.51
CA ARG A 403 -15.33 -18.13 11.17
C ARG A 403 -15.73 -19.37 10.38
N ASP A 404 -16.93 -19.38 9.82
CA ASP A 404 -17.39 -20.48 8.97
C ASP A 404 -16.51 -20.63 7.72
N THR A 405 -16.04 -19.51 7.13
CA THR A 405 -15.12 -19.51 6.00
C THR A 405 -13.76 -20.09 6.37
N VAL A 406 -13.16 -19.61 7.48
CA VAL A 406 -11.88 -20.11 7.98
C VAL A 406 -11.97 -21.61 8.27
N LYS A 407 -13.02 -22.05 8.96
CA LYS A 407 -13.26 -23.48 9.20
C LYS A 407 -13.32 -24.30 7.91
N CYS A 408 -14.08 -23.84 6.93
CA CYS A 408 -14.19 -24.51 5.63
C CYS A 408 -12.84 -24.60 4.92
N ALA A 409 -12.05 -23.53 4.91
CA ALA A 409 -10.73 -23.49 4.30
C ALA A 409 -9.76 -24.51 4.93
N LYS A 410 -9.71 -24.53 6.28
CA LYS A 410 -8.85 -25.47 7.03
C LYS A 410 -9.25 -26.94 6.73
N LEU A 411 -10.55 -27.26 6.75
CA LEU A 411 -11.05 -28.61 6.40
C LEU A 411 -10.74 -29.00 4.95
N ALA A 412 -10.80 -28.03 4.03
CA ALA A 412 -10.46 -28.25 2.62
C ALA A 412 -8.95 -28.31 2.35
N GLY A 413 -8.10 -27.95 3.32
CA GLY A 413 -6.66 -27.86 3.14
C GLY A 413 -6.24 -26.75 2.17
N VAL A 414 -7.01 -25.67 2.09
CA VAL A 414 -6.69 -24.49 1.30
C VAL A 414 -6.11 -23.43 2.25
N PRO A 415 -4.86 -22.98 2.03
CA PRO A 415 -4.24 -21.96 2.86
C PRO A 415 -4.88 -20.60 2.62
N ILE A 416 -5.22 -19.91 3.70
CA ILE A 416 -5.80 -18.55 3.68
C ILE A 416 -5.11 -17.67 4.75
N PRO A 417 -3.78 -17.53 4.71
CA PRO A 417 -3.03 -16.91 5.79
C PRO A 417 -3.44 -15.46 6.11
N ALA A 418 -3.84 -14.66 5.13
CA ALA A 418 -4.25 -13.29 5.39
C ALA A 418 -5.67 -13.20 5.98
N ILE A 419 -6.63 -13.99 5.48
CA ILE A 419 -7.99 -14.06 6.05
C ILE A 419 -7.95 -14.62 7.48
N ASP A 420 -7.12 -15.61 7.74
CA ASP A 420 -6.93 -16.25 9.03
C ASP A 420 -6.30 -15.28 10.05
N ALA A 421 -5.15 -14.69 9.67
CA ALA A 421 -4.45 -13.72 10.51
C ALA A 421 -5.29 -12.47 10.84
N SER A 422 -6.17 -12.06 9.93
CA SER A 422 -7.07 -10.93 10.20
C SER A 422 -8.15 -11.29 11.22
N LEU A 423 -8.66 -12.53 11.22
CA LEU A 423 -9.59 -13.01 12.23
C LEU A 423 -8.91 -13.13 13.60
N ASP A 424 -7.71 -13.71 13.65
CA ASP A 424 -6.93 -13.84 14.88
C ASP A 424 -6.59 -12.46 15.48
N TYR A 425 -6.23 -11.48 14.63
CA TYR A 425 -6.02 -10.10 15.07
C TYR A 425 -7.30 -9.50 15.67
N TYR A 426 -8.44 -9.65 15.00
CA TYR A 426 -9.72 -9.13 15.48
C TYR A 426 -10.11 -9.75 16.82
N ASP A 427 -9.93 -11.06 16.97
CA ASP A 427 -10.20 -11.76 18.24
C ASP A 427 -9.26 -11.30 19.36
N GLY A 428 -7.96 -11.19 19.07
CA GLY A 428 -6.99 -10.69 20.02
C GLY A 428 -7.26 -9.24 20.43
N TYR A 429 -7.54 -8.37 19.45
CA TYR A 429 -7.76 -6.94 19.68
C TYR A 429 -8.98 -6.65 20.60
N ARG A 430 -10.03 -7.45 20.51
CA ARG A 430 -11.24 -7.33 21.34
C ARG A 430 -11.24 -8.19 22.60
N SER A 431 -10.14 -8.88 22.88
CA SER A 431 -10.02 -9.73 24.07
C SER A 431 -9.50 -8.93 25.25
N GLU A 432 -10.30 -8.79 26.30
CA GLU A 432 -9.90 -8.13 27.55
C GLU A 432 -8.66 -8.81 28.20
N ARG A 433 -8.52 -10.13 28.02
CA ARG A 433 -7.41 -10.89 28.57
C ARG A 433 -6.79 -11.80 27.51
N LEU A 434 -5.50 -11.65 27.33
CA LEU A 434 -4.69 -12.48 26.45
C LEU A 434 -3.85 -13.48 27.23
N PRO A 435 -3.36 -14.57 26.61
CA PRO A 435 -2.46 -15.53 27.25
C PRO A 435 -1.04 -14.99 27.51
N ALA A 436 -0.83 -13.70 27.31
CA ALA A 436 0.43 -13.00 27.55
C ALA A 436 0.86 -13.07 29.03
N ASN A 437 -0.09 -13.24 29.96
CA ASN A 437 0.19 -13.52 31.36
C ASN A 437 1.01 -14.80 31.56
N PHE A 438 0.72 -15.86 30.79
CA PHE A 438 1.48 -17.10 30.85
C PHE A 438 2.88 -16.93 30.23
N ILE A 439 3.00 -16.19 29.14
CA ILE A 439 4.31 -15.83 28.54
C ILE A 439 5.15 -15.09 29.59
N GLN A 440 4.57 -14.12 30.29
CA GLN A 440 5.29 -13.33 31.29
C GLN A 440 5.68 -14.18 32.51
N ALA A 441 4.83 -15.12 32.94
CA ALA A 441 5.15 -16.06 33.99
C ALA A 441 6.33 -16.98 33.62
N LEU A 442 6.36 -17.50 32.38
CA LEU A 442 7.50 -18.28 31.90
C LEU A 442 8.80 -17.46 31.87
N ARG A 443 8.73 -16.19 31.42
CA ARG A 443 9.87 -15.27 31.40
C ARG A 443 10.39 -15.00 32.82
N ASP A 444 9.50 -14.88 33.78
CA ASP A 444 9.87 -14.68 35.19
C ASP A 444 10.54 -15.93 35.76
N LEU A 445 10.01 -17.12 35.47
CA LEU A 445 10.59 -18.38 35.94
C LEU A 445 12.02 -18.59 35.44
N PHE A 446 12.25 -18.41 34.09
CA PHE A 446 13.58 -18.73 33.56
C PHE A 446 14.59 -17.59 33.66
N GLY A 447 14.16 -16.35 33.84
CA GLY A 447 15.04 -15.19 33.71
C GLY A 447 14.78 -14.07 34.73
N ALA A 448 13.93 -14.26 35.72
CA ALA A 448 13.56 -13.25 36.71
C ALA A 448 13.14 -11.88 36.04
N HIS A 449 12.44 -11.95 34.92
CA HIS A 449 12.05 -10.74 34.17
C HIS A 449 10.95 -9.92 34.86
N GLY A 450 10.36 -10.44 35.93
CA GLY A 450 9.29 -9.81 36.68
C GLY A 450 7.95 -9.79 35.92
N TYR A 451 6.91 -9.44 36.65
CA TYR A 451 5.55 -9.29 36.09
C TYR A 451 4.74 -8.26 36.88
N GLU A 452 3.73 -7.71 36.27
CA GLU A 452 2.72 -6.89 36.92
C GLU A 452 1.51 -7.76 37.32
N ARG A 453 0.80 -7.35 38.36
CA ARG A 453 -0.39 -8.05 38.86
C ARG A 453 -1.64 -7.22 38.58
N ILE A 454 -2.76 -7.91 38.38
CA ILE A 454 -4.06 -7.26 38.16
C ILE A 454 -4.72 -6.75 39.43
N ASP A 455 -4.28 -7.24 40.60
CA ASP A 455 -4.90 -6.98 41.89
C ASP A 455 -4.12 -5.97 42.73
N LYS A 456 -2.90 -5.62 42.36
CA LYS A 456 -2.08 -4.61 43.04
C LYS A 456 -0.99 -4.05 42.12
N PRO A 457 -0.65 -2.75 42.24
CA PRO A 457 0.40 -2.13 41.44
C PRO A 457 1.80 -2.60 41.86
N GLY A 458 2.77 -2.49 40.95
CA GLY A 458 4.19 -2.79 41.17
C GLY A 458 4.71 -3.90 40.28
N GLN A 459 6.04 -4.07 40.33
CA GLN A 459 6.74 -5.17 39.65
C GLN A 459 6.99 -6.28 40.67
N PHE A 460 6.75 -7.51 40.28
CA PHE A 460 6.85 -8.70 41.13
C PHE A 460 7.77 -9.73 40.47
N HIS A 461 8.38 -10.54 41.27
CA HIS A 461 9.11 -11.76 40.93
C HIS A 461 8.70 -12.84 41.92
N SER A 462 8.58 -14.08 41.47
CA SER A 462 8.21 -15.21 42.30
C SER A 462 9.28 -16.28 42.30
N ASP A 463 9.46 -16.92 43.45
CA ASP A 463 10.12 -18.21 43.47
C ASP A 463 9.12 -19.30 43.06
N TRP A 464 9.23 -19.71 41.79
CA TRP A 464 8.30 -20.65 41.14
C TRP A 464 8.56 -22.11 41.52
N LEU A 465 9.67 -22.41 42.18
CA LEU A 465 10.14 -23.77 42.49
C LEU A 465 10.12 -24.10 43.96
N SER A 466 9.79 -23.12 44.82
CA SER A 466 9.65 -23.29 46.27
C SER A 466 8.31 -23.87 46.69
#